data_020ff60a07493be1c320289e2070439a
#
_entry.id   020ff60a07493be1c320289e2070439a
#
_cell.length_a   1.000
_cell.length_b   1.000
_cell.length_c   1.000
_cell.angle_alpha   90.00
_cell.angle_beta   90.00
_cell.angle_gamma   90.00
#
_symmetry.space_group_name_H-M   'P 1'
#
loop_
_entity.id
_entity.type
_entity.pdbx_description
1 polymer ?
#
loop_
_entity_poly.entity_id
_entity_poly.type
_entity_poly.pdbx_seq_one_letter_code
_entity_poly.pdbx_strand_id
1 'polypeptide(L)'
;MKVSKKAKLIKKVQKMEFNNPVITTLAGLVIFYIGLKLFSGGLKSMGNIDHLQWFLGNPIYMFFGGIIMTLLWQSSSLSTTAIIGLVASGALPLPAAIGAVLGANIGTTGTIWLAGILVSDGIPTGITKHIAMVHTGVNLFMAVLLLPFAQHIARFVSRF
;
A
#
# COMPACT_ATOMS: atom_id res chain seq x y z
N MET A 1 -18.54 -34.33 -27.13
CA MET A 1 -17.27 -33.93 -27.77
C MET A 1 -16.80 -32.47 -27.49
N LYS A 2 -17.69 -31.51 -27.19
CA LYS A 2 -17.34 -30.10 -26.88
C LYS A 2 -16.69 -29.87 -25.50
N VAL A 3 -17.00 -30.69 -24.48
CA VAL A 3 -16.46 -30.56 -23.10
C VAL A 3 -14.94 -30.83 -23.02
N SER A 4 -14.45 -31.75 -23.84
CA SER A 4 -13.02 -32.11 -23.88
C SER A 4 -12.12 -30.98 -24.42
N LYS A 5 -12.58 -30.18 -25.37
CA LYS A 5 -11.82 -29.03 -25.93
C LYS A 5 -11.72 -27.90 -24.91
N LYS A 6 -12.80 -27.59 -24.17
CA LYS A 6 -12.82 -26.56 -23.14
C LYS A 6 -11.92 -26.93 -21.95
N ALA A 7 -11.95 -28.19 -21.52
CA ALA A 7 -11.05 -28.68 -20.46
C ALA A 7 -9.58 -28.68 -20.88
N LYS A 8 -9.26 -29.01 -22.15
CA LYS A 8 -7.91 -28.89 -22.69
C LYS A 8 -7.44 -27.42 -22.79
N LEU A 9 -8.34 -26.50 -23.15
CA LEU A 9 -8.04 -25.09 -23.21
C LEU A 9 -7.79 -24.52 -21.81
N ILE A 10 -8.63 -24.86 -20.84
CA ILE A 10 -8.45 -24.46 -19.43
C ILE A 10 -7.12 -25.02 -18.87
N LYS A 11 -6.80 -26.30 -19.11
CA LYS A 11 -5.50 -26.87 -18.74
C LYS A 11 -4.33 -26.22 -19.47
N LYS A 12 -4.51 -25.75 -20.71
CA LYS A 12 -3.47 -25.05 -21.48
C LYS A 12 -3.30 -23.63 -20.97
N VAL A 13 -4.36 -22.97 -20.55
CA VAL A 13 -4.32 -21.64 -19.90
C VAL A 13 -3.76 -21.71 -18.50
N GLN A 14 -4.10 -22.75 -17.72
CA GLN A 14 -3.47 -23.04 -16.42
C GLN A 14 -2.00 -23.49 -16.54
N LYS A 15 -1.59 -24.03 -17.68
CA LYS A 15 -0.22 -24.44 -17.99
C LYS A 15 0.56 -23.39 -18.78
N MET A 16 -0.02 -22.25 -19.10
CA MET A 16 0.72 -21.02 -19.37
C MET A 16 1.20 -20.44 -18.02
N GLU A 17 1.89 -21.26 -17.25
CA GLU A 17 2.85 -20.77 -16.29
C GLU A 17 3.77 -19.86 -17.11
N PHE A 18 3.82 -18.59 -16.72
CA PHE A 18 4.90 -17.72 -17.16
C PHE A 18 6.19 -18.34 -16.59
N ASN A 19 6.72 -19.33 -17.29
CA ASN A 19 7.84 -20.17 -16.85
C ASN A 19 9.16 -19.39 -16.80
N ASN A 20 9.11 -18.10 -17.20
CA ASN A 20 10.27 -17.22 -17.12
C ASN A 20 9.98 -16.17 -16.03
N PRO A 21 10.70 -16.25 -14.88
CA PRO A 21 10.49 -15.33 -13.76
C PRO A 21 10.71 -13.87 -14.16
N VAL A 22 11.58 -13.59 -15.12
CA VAL A 22 11.82 -12.24 -15.63
C VAL A 22 10.59 -11.72 -16.37
N ILE A 23 10.01 -12.53 -17.28
CA ILE A 23 8.80 -12.13 -18.03
C ILE A 23 7.62 -11.91 -17.07
N THR A 24 7.44 -12.81 -16.10
CA THR A 24 6.37 -12.69 -15.11
C THR A 24 6.52 -11.42 -14.27
N THR A 25 7.74 -11.12 -13.84
CA THR A 25 8.04 -9.90 -13.06
C THR A 25 7.77 -8.65 -13.89
N LEU A 26 8.27 -8.60 -15.13
CA LEU A 26 8.06 -7.46 -16.02
C LEU A 26 6.57 -7.27 -16.35
N ALA A 27 5.83 -8.35 -16.62
CA ALA A 27 4.39 -8.29 -16.85
C ALA A 27 3.64 -7.76 -15.62
N GLY A 28 4.01 -8.22 -14.41
CA GLY A 28 3.47 -7.71 -13.15
C GLY A 28 3.70 -6.21 -12.96
N LEU A 29 4.91 -5.72 -13.25
CA LEU A 29 5.25 -4.30 -13.18
C LEU A 29 4.43 -3.46 -14.16
N VAL A 30 4.24 -3.95 -15.40
CA VAL A 30 3.41 -3.27 -16.41
C VAL A 30 1.95 -3.19 -15.96
N ILE A 31 1.38 -4.30 -15.47
CA ILE A 31 0.01 -4.35 -14.95
C ILE A 31 -0.14 -3.40 -13.76
N PHE A 32 0.83 -3.41 -12.83
CA PHE A 32 0.85 -2.51 -11.68
C PHE A 32 0.87 -1.04 -12.12
N TYR A 33 1.73 -0.68 -13.07
CA TYR A 33 1.82 0.68 -13.60
C TYR A 33 0.51 1.13 -14.28
N ILE A 34 -0.10 0.26 -15.07
CA ILE A 34 -1.41 0.53 -15.70
C ILE A 34 -2.48 0.72 -14.62
N GLY A 35 -2.54 -0.16 -13.62
CA GLY A 35 -3.47 -0.06 -12.49
C GLY A 35 -3.30 1.24 -11.71
N LEU A 36 -2.06 1.65 -11.45
CA LEU A 36 -1.75 2.92 -10.79
C LEU A 36 -2.20 4.13 -11.60
N LYS A 37 -2.00 4.12 -12.94
CA LYS A 37 -2.50 5.18 -13.84
C LYS A 37 -4.03 5.27 -13.85
N LEU A 38 -4.71 4.13 -13.92
CA LEU A 38 -6.18 4.07 -13.88
C LEU A 38 -6.71 4.58 -12.54
N PHE A 39 -6.12 4.15 -11.43
CA PHE A 39 -6.49 4.60 -10.09
C PHE A 39 -6.27 6.11 -9.92
N SER A 40 -5.10 6.61 -10.32
CA SER A 40 -4.78 8.03 -10.28
C SER A 40 -5.72 8.86 -11.17
N GLY A 41 -6.04 8.37 -12.38
CA GLY A 41 -7.00 9.00 -13.28
C GLY A 41 -8.42 9.03 -12.69
N GLY A 42 -8.83 7.93 -12.06
CA GLY A 42 -10.09 7.86 -11.33
C GLY A 42 -10.18 8.89 -10.20
N LEU A 43 -9.15 8.98 -9.34
CA LEU A 43 -9.11 9.99 -8.28
C LEU A 43 -9.15 11.41 -8.82
N LYS A 44 -8.44 11.70 -9.91
CA LYS A 44 -8.49 13.03 -10.56
C LYS A 44 -9.86 13.37 -11.14
N SER A 45 -10.55 12.40 -11.76
CA SER A 45 -11.89 12.62 -12.28
C SER A 45 -12.94 12.83 -11.18
N MET A 46 -12.67 12.33 -9.96
CA MET A 46 -13.46 12.59 -8.76
C MET A 46 -13.10 13.93 -8.08
N GLY A 47 -12.09 14.63 -8.58
CA GLY A 47 -11.49 15.82 -7.98
C GLY A 47 -12.38 17.06 -7.87
N ASN A 48 -13.58 17.05 -8.46
CA ASN A 48 -14.60 18.11 -8.28
C ASN A 48 -15.50 17.86 -7.04
N ILE A 49 -15.20 16.84 -6.25
CA ILE A 49 -15.92 16.54 -5.01
C ILE A 49 -15.11 17.15 -3.86
N ASP A 50 -15.51 18.31 -3.36
CA ASP A 50 -14.80 19.06 -2.31
C ASP A 50 -14.48 18.21 -1.07
N HIS A 51 -15.39 17.34 -0.68
CA HIS A 51 -15.19 16.43 0.44
C HIS A 51 -14.04 15.41 0.20
N LEU A 52 -13.87 14.93 -1.03
CA LEU A 52 -12.80 13.99 -1.37
C LEU A 52 -11.44 14.71 -1.40
N GLN A 53 -11.37 15.92 -1.95
CA GLN A 53 -10.15 16.73 -1.93
C GLN A 53 -9.73 17.07 -0.50
N TRP A 54 -10.70 17.44 0.35
CA TRP A 54 -10.44 17.70 1.75
C TRP A 54 -9.91 16.45 2.47
N PHE A 55 -10.50 15.28 2.21
CA PHE A 55 -10.03 14.00 2.76
C PHE A 55 -8.63 13.64 2.27
N LEU A 56 -8.40 13.68 0.96
CA LEU A 56 -7.11 13.35 0.35
C LEU A 56 -6.02 14.40 0.67
N GLY A 57 -6.40 15.63 0.98
CA GLY A 57 -5.48 16.71 1.37
C GLY A 57 -5.02 16.65 2.83
N ASN A 58 -5.67 15.88 3.67
CA ASN A 58 -5.42 15.87 5.11
C ASN A 58 -4.42 14.74 5.49
N PRO A 59 -3.24 15.07 6.05
CA PRO A 59 -2.25 14.08 6.45
C PRO A 59 -2.77 13.06 7.47
N ILE A 60 -3.67 13.45 8.36
CA ILE A 60 -4.21 12.56 9.41
C ILE A 60 -5.14 11.51 8.78
N TYR A 61 -6.03 11.91 7.87
CA TYR A 61 -6.89 10.94 7.18
C TYR A 61 -6.08 10.00 6.30
N MET A 62 -5.07 10.55 5.62
CA MET A 62 -4.19 9.74 4.78
C MET A 62 -3.26 8.84 5.60
N PHE A 63 -2.95 9.19 6.85
CA PHE A 63 -2.29 8.27 7.79
C PHE A 63 -3.14 7.01 8.02
N PHE A 64 -4.42 7.16 8.32
CA PHE A 64 -5.31 6.01 8.46
C PHE A 64 -5.51 5.26 7.14
N GLY A 65 -5.60 6.01 6.02
CA GLY A 65 -5.62 5.42 4.67
C GLY A 65 -4.40 4.54 4.39
N GLY A 66 -3.22 4.98 4.76
CA GLY A 66 -1.96 4.22 4.63
C GLY A 66 -1.95 2.95 5.48
N ILE A 67 -2.47 3.00 6.72
CA ILE A 67 -2.64 1.81 7.58
C ILE A 67 -3.52 0.79 6.88
N ILE A 68 -4.73 1.20 6.47
CA ILE A 68 -5.72 0.31 5.84
C ILE A 68 -5.17 -0.28 4.55
N MET A 69 -4.57 0.56 3.69
CA MET A 69 -4.00 0.12 2.42
C MET A 69 -2.91 -0.94 2.61
N THR A 70 -2.02 -0.74 3.60
CA THR A 70 -0.94 -1.69 3.87
C THR A 70 -1.46 -2.98 4.50
N LEU A 71 -2.46 -2.91 5.38
CA LEU A 71 -3.11 -4.09 5.93
C LEU A 71 -3.81 -4.93 4.86
N LEU A 72 -4.47 -4.29 3.90
CA LEU A 72 -5.14 -4.98 2.79
C LEU A 72 -4.14 -5.59 1.81
N TRP A 73 -3.10 -4.87 1.45
CA TRP A 73 -2.11 -5.32 0.48
C TRP A 73 -1.01 -6.19 1.08
N GLN A 74 -0.90 -6.19 2.40
CA GLN A 74 0.14 -6.92 3.14
C GLN A 74 1.57 -6.58 2.66
N SER A 75 1.74 -5.36 2.12
CA SER A 75 3.00 -4.89 1.54
C SER A 75 3.14 -3.38 1.67
N SER A 76 3.99 -2.93 2.58
CA SER A 76 4.31 -1.50 2.73
C SER A 76 5.10 -0.95 1.54
N SER A 77 5.92 -1.77 0.91
CA SER A 77 6.65 -1.36 -0.30
C SER A 77 5.69 -1.06 -1.44
N LEU A 78 4.67 -1.90 -1.65
CA LEU A 78 3.63 -1.69 -2.63
C LEU A 78 2.83 -0.43 -2.30
N SER A 79 2.42 -0.26 -1.05
CA SER A 79 1.70 0.92 -0.56
C SER A 79 2.50 2.20 -0.80
N THR A 80 3.78 2.20 -0.42
CA THR A 80 4.66 3.38 -0.61
C THR A 80 4.85 3.70 -2.09
N THR A 81 5.06 2.69 -2.94
CA THR A 81 5.19 2.89 -4.38
C THR A 81 3.92 3.49 -4.99
N ALA A 82 2.74 3.03 -4.56
CA ALA A 82 1.47 3.59 -4.98
C ALA A 82 1.31 5.04 -4.53
N ILE A 83 1.66 5.36 -3.27
CA ILE A 83 1.64 6.72 -2.74
C ILE A 83 2.56 7.65 -3.55
N ILE A 84 3.78 7.21 -3.86
CA ILE A 84 4.71 7.97 -4.71
C ILE A 84 4.10 8.23 -6.09
N GLY A 85 3.49 7.21 -6.71
CA GLY A 85 2.82 7.36 -8.00
C GLY A 85 1.64 8.33 -7.95
N LEU A 86 0.86 8.35 -6.87
CA LEU A 86 -0.22 9.31 -6.68
C LEU A 86 0.29 10.74 -6.53
N VAL A 87 1.41 10.94 -5.81
CA VAL A 87 2.07 12.26 -5.71
C VAL A 87 2.59 12.69 -7.07
N ALA A 88 3.33 11.82 -7.76
CA ALA A 88 3.90 12.12 -9.07
C ALA A 88 2.84 12.46 -10.12
N SER A 89 1.66 11.87 -10.01
CA SER A 89 0.52 12.17 -10.89
C SER A 89 -0.26 13.43 -10.48
N GLY A 90 0.04 14.03 -9.31
CA GLY A 90 -0.70 15.16 -8.75
C GLY A 90 -2.07 14.80 -8.16
N ALA A 91 -2.36 13.50 -7.96
CA ALA A 91 -3.60 13.04 -7.34
C ALA A 91 -3.57 13.12 -5.81
N LEU A 92 -2.37 13.17 -5.21
CA LEU A 92 -2.18 13.26 -3.77
C LEU A 92 -1.17 14.37 -3.44
N PRO A 93 -1.49 15.35 -2.59
CA PRO A 93 -0.54 16.37 -2.17
C PRO A 93 0.53 15.79 -1.23
N LEU A 94 1.74 16.33 -1.29
CA LEU A 94 2.90 15.82 -0.56
C LEU A 94 2.71 15.72 0.97
N PRO A 95 2.06 16.70 1.67
CA PRO A 95 1.80 16.56 3.10
C PRO A 95 0.95 15.34 3.45
N ALA A 96 -0.06 15.06 2.64
CA ALA A 96 -0.95 13.90 2.82
C ALA A 96 -0.21 12.59 2.52
N ALA A 97 0.68 12.59 1.53
CA ALA A 97 1.55 11.45 1.22
C ALA A 97 2.48 11.10 2.38
N ILE A 98 3.04 12.10 3.07
CA ILE A 98 3.84 11.88 4.29
C ILE A 98 2.98 11.16 5.35
N GLY A 99 1.76 11.62 5.58
CA GLY A 99 0.82 10.94 6.46
C GLY A 99 0.57 9.49 6.04
N ALA A 100 0.29 9.25 4.76
CA ALA A 100 0.04 7.93 4.22
C ALA A 100 1.24 6.97 4.38
N VAL A 101 2.48 7.45 4.18
CA VAL A 101 3.71 6.65 4.38
C VAL A 101 3.90 6.30 5.86
N LEU A 102 3.69 7.26 6.76
CA LEU A 102 3.74 6.99 8.21
C LEU A 102 2.69 5.95 8.61
N GLY A 103 1.49 6.05 8.04
CA GLY A 103 0.43 5.06 8.20
C GLY A 103 0.81 3.69 7.64
N ALA A 104 1.41 3.63 6.45
CA ALA A 104 1.86 2.38 5.85
C ALA A 104 2.89 1.64 6.74
N ASN A 105 3.75 2.37 7.43
CA ASN A 105 4.69 1.79 8.39
C ASN A 105 3.98 1.15 9.60
N ILE A 106 2.93 1.80 10.11
CA ILE A 106 2.08 1.20 11.16
C ILE A 106 1.34 -0.03 10.61
N GLY A 107 0.78 0.05 9.40
CA GLY A 107 0.11 -1.08 8.75
C GLY A 107 1.01 -2.32 8.63
N THR A 108 2.30 -2.13 8.39
CA THR A 108 3.29 -3.22 8.38
C THR A 108 3.38 -3.92 9.72
N THR A 109 3.34 -3.18 10.83
CA THR A 109 3.34 -3.80 12.17
C THR A 109 2.06 -4.58 12.43
N GLY A 110 0.92 -4.07 11.97
CA GLY A 110 -0.37 -4.75 12.05
C GLY A 110 -0.37 -6.11 11.35
N THR A 111 0.37 -6.25 10.25
CA THR A 111 0.55 -7.52 9.54
C THR A 111 1.17 -8.60 10.44
N ILE A 112 2.15 -8.25 11.26
CA ILE A 112 2.82 -9.20 12.18
C ILE A 112 1.82 -9.70 13.24
N TRP A 113 0.99 -8.78 13.77
CA TRP A 113 -0.04 -9.13 14.75
C TRP A 113 -1.14 -10.01 14.13
N LEU A 114 -1.61 -9.65 12.92
CA LEU A 114 -2.59 -10.45 12.20
C LEU A 114 -2.07 -11.85 11.86
N ALA A 115 -0.82 -11.96 11.41
CA ALA A 115 -0.20 -13.26 11.15
C ALA A 115 -0.13 -14.11 12.42
N GLY A 116 0.20 -13.52 13.55
CA GLY A 116 0.20 -14.21 14.84
C GLY A 116 -1.18 -14.77 15.23
N ILE A 117 -2.24 -13.98 14.99
CA ILE A 117 -3.62 -14.39 15.30
C ILE A 117 -4.12 -15.46 14.33
N LEU A 118 -3.82 -15.31 13.04
CA LEU A 118 -4.38 -16.17 11.99
C LEU A 118 -3.62 -17.48 11.78
N VAL A 119 -2.30 -17.49 12.05
CA VAL A 119 -1.42 -18.62 11.71
C VAL A 119 -0.93 -19.38 12.94
N SER A 120 -0.85 -18.74 14.09
CA SER A 120 -0.24 -19.31 15.31
C SER A 120 -1.25 -19.61 16.42
N ASP A 121 -2.53 -19.73 16.13
CA ASP A 121 -3.61 -19.95 17.10
C ASP A 121 -3.63 -18.92 18.25
N GLY A 122 -3.09 -17.74 18.03
CA GLY A 122 -3.10 -16.67 19.02
C GLY A 122 -2.11 -15.52 18.81
N ILE A 123 -2.03 -14.66 19.80
CA ILE A 123 -1.10 -13.53 19.80
C ILE A 123 0.35 -14.06 19.80
N PRO A 124 1.26 -13.45 19.01
CA PRO A 124 2.67 -13.84 19.04
C PRO A 124 3.24 -13.96 20.44
N THR A 125 3.97 -15.02 20.72
CA THR A 125 4.58 -15.28 22.01
C THR A 125 6.12 -15.26 21.92
N GLY A 126 6.79 -15.26 23.06
CA GLY A 126 8.24 -15.30 23.14
C GLY A 126 8.93 -14.12 22.41
N ILE A 127 10.01 -14.39 21.71
CA ILE A 127 10.84 -13.39 21.04
C ILE A 127 10.09 -12.66 19.90
N THR A 128 9.20 -13.37 19.22
CA THR A 128 8.37 -12.79 18.13
C THR A 128 7.49 -11.67 18.65
N LYS A 129 6.91 -11.84 19.86
CA LYS A 129 6.12 -10.80 20.53
C LYS A 129 6.97 -9.57 20.82
N HIS A 130 8.17 -9.76 21.36
CA HIS A 130 9.07 -8.63 21.69
C HIS A 130 9.45 -7.85 20.42
N ILE A 131 9.80 -8.54 19.34
CA ILE A 131 10.11 -7.90 18.05
C ILE A 131 8.90 -7.13 17.52
N ALA A 132 7.70 -7.72 17.56
CA ALA A 132 6.48 -7.06 17.13
C ALA A 132 6.18 -5.79 17.95
N MET A 133 6.35 -5.87 19.27
CA MET A 133 6.15 -4.73 20.18
C MET A 133 7.15 -3.60 19.91
N VAL A 134 8.45 -3.92 19.78
CA VAL A 134 9.49 -2.92 19.48
C VAL A 134 9.21 -2.28 18.12
N HIS A 135 8.91 -3.07 17.09
CA HIS A 135 8.60 -2.56 15.75
C HIS A 135 7.38 -1.64 15.77
N THR A 136 6.31 -2.06 16.44
CA THR A 136 5.10 -1.24 16.61
C THR A 136 5.41 0.05 17.39
N GLY A 137 6.14 -0.05 18.48
CA GLY A 137 6.51 1.10 19.31
C GLY A 137 7.32 2.14 18.55
N VAL A 138 8.33 1.71 17.79
CA VAL A 138 9.16 2.61 16.96
C VAL A 138 8.32 3.30 15.90
N ASN A 139 7.50 2.55 15.14
CA ASN A 139 6.68 3.14 14.09
C ASN A 139 5.62 4.09 14.65
N LEU A 140 5.00 3.74 15.77
CA LEU A 140 4.04 4.62 16.46
C LEU A 140 4.73 5.89 16.97
N PHE A 141 5.89 5.77 17.58
CA PHE A 141 6.68 6.91 18.06
C PHE A 141 7.02 7.86 16.89
N MET A 142 7.51 7.31 15.77
CA MET A 142 7.83 8.10 14.58
C MET A 142 6.59 8.76 13.99
N ALA A 143 5.45 8.07 13.96
CA ALA A 143 4.20 8.65 13.47
C ALA A 143 3.73 9.81 14.37
N VAL A 144 3.72 9.64 15.69
CA VAL A 144 3.34 10.69 16.64
C VAL A 144 4.27 11.90 16.54
N LEU A 145 5.57 11.65 16.38
CA LEU A 145 6.58 12.70 16.26
C LEU A 145 6.47 13.47 14.94
N LEU A 146 6.30 12.80 13.81
CA LEU A 146 6.44 13.39 12.48
C LEU A 146 5.10 13.87 11.88
N LEU A 147 3.99 13.21 12.19
CA LEU A 147 2.70 13.54 11.60
C LEU A 147 2.26 14.99 11.81
N PRO A 148 2.44 15.60 13.02
CA PRO A 148 2.12 17.02 13.23
C PRO A 148 2.95 17.95 12.34
N PHE A 149 4.14 17.53 11.93
CA PHE A 149 5.05 18.31 11.10
C PHE A 149 4.97 17.98 9.61
N ALA A 150 4.04 17.15 9.17
CA ALA A 150 3.93 16.69 7.77
C ALA A 150 3.92 17.86 6.77
N GLN A 151 3.24 18.97 7.08
CA GLN A 151 3.22 20.17 6.23
C GLN A 151 4.58 20.88 6.20
N HIS A 152 5.31 20.94 7.31
CA HIS A 152 6.63 21.55 7.39
C HIS A 152 7.66 20.72 6.63
N ILE A 153 7.61 19.40 6.80
CA ILE A 153 8.47 18.46 6.08
C ILE A 153 8.21 18.57 4.57
N ALA A 154 6.94 18.59 4.15
CA ALA A 154 6.58 18.73 2.75
C ALA A 154 7.12 20.03 2.15
N ARG A 155 6.97 21.16 2.85
CA ARG A 155 7.52 22.47 2.41
C ARG A 155 9.03 22.47 2.34
N PHE A 156 9.72 21.76 3.23
CA PHE A 156 11.17 21.62 3.20
C PHE A 156 11.62 20.82 1.99
N VAL A 157 11.03 19.64 1.79
CA VAL A 157 11.39 18.73 0.69
C VAL A 157 11.07 19.34 -0.68
N SER A 158 9.97 20.10 -0.80
CA SER A 158 9.59 20.72 -2.09
C SER A 158 10.49 21.88 -2.55
N ARG A 159 11.52 22.23 -1.77
CA ARG A 159 12.51 23.26 -2.15
C ARG A 159 13.67 22.68 -2.98
N PHE A 160 13.76 21.37 -3.04
CA PHE A 160 14.78 20.63 -3.81
C PHE A 160 14.19 19.99 -5.06
#